data_32cee55ec37c3448207836fd9d53f46e
#
_entry.id   32cee55ec37c3448207836fd9d53f46e
#
_cell.length_a   1.000
_cell.length_b   1.000
_cell.length_c   1.000
_cell.angle_alpha   90.00
_cell.angle_beta   90.00
_cell.angle_gamma   90.00
#
_symmetry.space_group_name_H-M   'P 1'
#
loop_
_entity.id
_entity.type
_entity.pdbx_description
1 polymer ?
#
loop_
_entity_poly.entity_id
_entity_poly.type
_entity_poly.pdbx_seq_one_letter_code
_entity_poly.pdbx_strand_id
1 'polypeptide(L)'
;MKRIFALILAVAALFAIPAAAQKSYKLADRVKLGGEGGWDYLTYDSDANRLFITRGTHVIVVDAKTLKQTADITDLQGVHGVALAPELGRGYITSGGDNMLVIFDLKTLKVLDKVKVGERPDAILYDGTAKRVYTFNAKTQDSTVVDAATGKVVGTVPLGGKPETGVADGKGSVYVNIEDRSEIVRIDTAKLTVAEHYPMAGCDEPSALAFDVAHRRLFAGCGSKIMAVVDPDAGKLVTTVDIGGGVDAGAFNPKTQQIFMSCGEGVLTVIHEDSPNKYSIVQSVPTVKGARTMTLDPASNTVYSVTAQFDPTPPPAGQRRKVLPDTFELLVVKPE
;
A
#
# COMPACT_ATOMS: atom_id res chain seq x y z
N MET A 1 47.74 -32.82 51.59
CA MET A 1 46.92 -31.66 51.33
C MET A 1 46.11 -31.92 50.06
N LYS A 2 44.85 -32.31 50.18
CA LYS A 2 43.94 -32.60 49.08
C LYS A 2 43.10 -31.31 48.81
N ARG A 3 43.26 -30.67 47.65
CA ARG A 3 42.45 -29.53 47.22
C ARG A 3 41.19 -30.08 46.54
N ILE A 4 40.03 -29.79 47.11
CA ILE A 4 38.70 -30.08 46.55
C ILE A 4 38.33 -28.88 45.68
N PHE A 5 38.19 -29.07 44.37
CA PHE A 5 37.60 -28.07 43.46
C PHE A 5 36.08 -28.25 43.45
N ALA A 6 35.37 -27.26 43.97
CA ALA A 6 33.90 -27.21 43.86
C ALA A 6 33.54 -26.61 42.50
N LEU A 7 32.86 -27.40 41.68
CA LEU A 7 32.32 -26.97 40.38
C LEU A 7 30.93 -26.32 40.63
N ILE A 8 30.83 -25.01 40.49
CA ILE A 8 29.56 -24.31 40.56
C ILE A 8 28.88 -24.39 39.17
N LEU A 9 27.82 -25.19 39.08
CA LEU A 9 26.94 -25.24 37.90
C LEU A 9 25.97 -24.04 37.96
N ALA A 10 26.19 -23.06 37.13
CA ALA A 10 25.21 -21.96 36.93
C ALA A 10 24.10 -22.45 36.00
N VAL A 11 22.92 -22.71 36.56
CA VAL A 11 21.68 -22.99 35.82
C VAL A 11 21.15 -21.68 35.32
N ALA A 12 21.31 -21.38 34.02
CA ALA A 12 20.64 -20.29 33.36
C ALA A 12 19.15 -20.64 33.18
N ALA A 13 18.30 -20.07 34.01
CA ALA A 13 16.85 -20.15 33.82
C ALA A 13 16.46 -19.28 32.58
N LEU A 14 16.16 -19.92 31.47
CA LEU A 14 15.51 -19.29 30.33
C LEU A 14 14.08 -18.94 30.75
N PHE A 15 13.84 -17.68 31.10
CA PHE A 15 12.49 -17.14 31.20
C PHE A 15 11.90 -17.05 29.79
N ALA A 16 11.04 -18.01 29.43
CA ALA A 16 10.17 -17.88 28.28
C ALA A 16 9.21 -16.72 28.57
N ILE A 17 9.42 -15.58 27.92
CA ILE A 17 8.44 -14.49 27.91
C ILE A 17 7.21 -15.06 27.19
N PRO A 18 6.00 -15.07 27.80
CA PRO A 18 4.82 -15.53 27.10
C PRO A 18 4.61 -14.64 25.89
N ALA A 19 4.57 -15.24 24.70
CA ALA A 19 4.14 -14.54 23.49
C ALA A 19 2.75 -13.97 23.78
N ALA A 20 2.61 -12.66 23.78
CA ALA A 20 1.30 -12.02 23.88
C ALA A 20 0.43 -12.65 22.80
N ALA A 21 -0.73 -13.20 23.18
CA ALA A 21 -1.63 -13.84 22.24
C ALA A 21 -1.95 -12.82 21.14
N GLN A 22 -1.53 -13.12 19.91
CA GLN A 22 -1.82 -12.26 18.77
C GLN A 22 -3.33 -12.23 18.61
N LYS A 23 -3.90 -11.02 18.51
CA LYS A 23 -5.35 -10.85 18.31
C LYS A 23 -5.76 -11.46 16.98
N SER A 24 -6.88 -12.18 16.97
CA SER A 24 -7.53 -12.60 15.74
C SER A 24 -8.20 -11.42 15.04
N TYR A 25 -8.46 -11.57 13.77
CA TYR A 25 -9.10 -10.54 12.92
C TYR A 25 -10.40 -11.09 12.33
N LYS A 26 -11.39 -10.23 12.15
CA LYS A 26 -12.62 -10.58 11.44
C LYS A 26 -13.11 -9.45 10.54
N LEU A 27 -13.84 -9.83 9.50
CA LEU A 27 -14.67 -8.91 8.73
C LEU A 27 -15.83 -8.46 9.63
N ALA A 28 -15.68 -7.25 10.21
CA ALA A 28 -16.59 -6.73 11.22
C ALA A 28 -17.79 -6.01 10.59
N ASP A 29 -17.56 -5.25 9.51
CA ASP A 29 -18.61 -4.47 8.86
C ASP A 29 -18.51 -4.59 7.34
N ARG A 30 -19.67 -4.56 6.68
CA ARG A 30 -19.85 -4.39 5.24
C ARG A 30 -20.85 -3.29 5.02
N VAL A 31 -20.43 -2.21 4.37
CA VAL A 31 -21.27 -1.03 4.18
C VAL A 31 -21.44 -0.74 2.71
N LYS A 32 -22.66 -0.80 2.23
CA LYS A 32 -22.98 -0.48 0.84
C LYS A 32 -22.79 1.02 0.61
N LEU A 33 -21.90 1.36 -0.32
CA LEU A 33 -21.66 2.73 -0.79
C LEU A 33 -22.41 3.01 -2.11
N GLY A 34 -22.62 1.97 -2.91
CA GLY A 34 -23.37 2.06 -4.18
C GLY A 34 -22.61 2.81 -5.28
N GLY A 35 -23.37 3.37 -6.21
CA GLY A 35 -22.84 4.10 -7.37
C GLY A 35 -22.27 3.18 -8.46
N GLU A 36 -21.76 3.82 -9.51
CA GLU A 36 -21.21 3.16 -10.71
C GLU A 36 -19.70 3.34 -10.84
N GLY A 37 -19.08 2.57 -11.74
CA GLY A 37 -17.67 2.65 -12.08
C GLY A 37 -16.77 1.71 -11.27
N GLY A 38 -15.51 1.63 -11.70
CA GLY A 38 -14.46 0.88 -11.04
C GLY A 38 -13.94 1.60 -9.80
N TRP A 39 -12.99 0.97 -9.13
CA TRP A 39 -12.25 1.54 -8.01
C TRP A 39 -10.78 1.14 -8.10
N ASP A 40 -9.96 1.82 -7.28
CA ASP A 40 -8.57 1.47 -7.10
C ASP A 40 -8.15 1.70 -5.64
N TYR A 41 -7.09 2.48 -5.38
CA TYR A 41 -6.53 2.65 -4.05
C TYR A 41 -7.45 3.41 -3.08
N LEU A 42 -7.24 3.11 -1.79
CA LEU A 42 -7.83 3.82 -0.67
C LEU A 42 -6.72 4.48 0.14
N THR A 43 -7.03 5.61 0.76
CA THR A 43 -6.11 6.30 1.68
C THR A 43 -6.84 6.69 2.96
N TYR A 44 -6.29 6.32 4.10
CA TYR A 44 -6.79 6.73 5.42
C TYR A 44 -6.10 8.00 5.87
N ASP A 45 -6.89 9.02 6.20
CA ASP A 45 -6.49 10.27 6.83
C ASP A 45 -6.67 10.15 8.34
N SER A 46 -5.59 9.91 9.05
CA SER A 46 -5.60 9.73 10.52
C SER A 46 -5.97 11.01 11.27
N ASP A 47 -5.64 12.18 10.73
CA ASP A 47 -5.86 13.46 11.40
C ASP A 47 -7.34 13.85 11.40
N ALA A 48 -8.04 13.57 10.28
CA ALA A 48 -9.47 13.83 10.14
C ALA A 48 -10.34 12.59 10.30
N ASN A 49 -9.74 11.41 10.55
CA ASN A 49 -10.42 10.12 10.70
C ASN A 49 -11.40 9.83 9.55
N ARG A 50 -10.89 9.86 8.33
CA ARG A 50 -11.68 9.66 7.11
C ARG A 50 -10.92 8.86 6.06
N LEU A 51 -11.66 8.30 5.13
CA LEU A 51 -11.13 7.54 3.98
C LEU A 51 -11.34 8.35 2.71
N PHE A 52 -10.32 8.35 1.85
CA PHE A 52 -10.43 8.73 0.45
C PHE A 52 -10.45 7.46 -0.39
N ILE A 53 -11.48 7.25 -1.20
CA ILE A 53 -11.68 6.04 -2.00
C ILE A 53 -11.86 6.45 -3.45
N THR A 54 -10.97 6.01 -4.32
CA THR A 54 -11.01 6.36 -5.76
C THR A 54 -12.10 5.57 -6.49
N ARG A 55 -12.86 6.26 -7.36
CA ARG A 55 -14.03 5.74 -8.07
C ARG A 55 -14.06 6.19 -9.53
N GLY A 56 -13.09 5.75 -10.33
CA GLY A 56 -13.04 6.03 -11.76
C GLY A 56 -13.01 7.53 -12.11
N THR A 57 -14.10 8.27 -11.92
CA THR A 57 -14.23 9.70 -12.28
C THR A 57 -14.26 10.63 -11.07
N HIS A 58 -14.16 10.12 -9.87
CA HIS A 58 -14.27 10.90 -8.64
C HIS A 58 -13.59 10.19 -7.46
N VAL A 59 -13.43 10.90 -6.35
CA VAL A 59 -12.94 10.34 -5.08
C VAL A 59 -13.99 10.58 -4.01
N ILE A 60 -14.59 9.50 -3.49
CA ILE A 60 -15.53 9.61 -2.38
C ILE A 60 -14.78 9.74 -1.06
N VAL A 61 -15.32 10.55 -0.15
CA VAL A 61 -14.79 10.74 1.20
C VAL A 61 -15.77 10.13 2.20
N VAL A 62 -15.26 9.21 3.01
CA VAL A 62 -16.07 8.47 3.99
C VAL A 62 -15.54 8.76 5.39
N ASP A 63 -16.41 9.14 6.32
CA ASP A 63 -16.07 9.23 7.74
C ASP A 63 -15.79 7.83 8.30
N ALA A 64 -14.58 7.58 8.81
CA ALA A 64 -14.15 6.24 9.21
C ALA A 64 -14.82 5.73 10.49
N LYS A 65 -15.44 6.62 11.29
CA LYS A 65 -16.19 6.24 12.50
C LYS A 65 -17.62 5.83 12.19
N THR A 66 -18.29 6.60 11.35
CA THR A 66 -19.71 6.37 11.01
C THR A 66 -19.88 5.52 9.76
N LEU A 67 -18.82 5.34 8.97
CA LEU A 67 -18.77 4.63 7.70
C LEU A 67 -19.73 5.22 6.65
N LYS A 68 -20.07 6.51 6.78
CA LYS A 68 -20.93 7.24 5.85
C LYS A 68 -20.13 8.12 4.93
N GLN A 69 -20.52 8.15 3.65
CA GLN A 69 -19.98 9.14 2.72
C GLN A 69 -20.35 10.55 3.18
N THR A 70 -19.36 11.44 3.21
CA THR A 70 -19.50 12.82 3.69
C THR A 70 -19.24 13.84 2.59
N ALA A 71 -18.49 13.46 1.57
CA ALA A 71 -18.16 14.34 0.45
C ALA A 71 -17.77 13.54 -0.79
N ASP A 72 -17.59 14.28 -1.90
CA ASP A 72 -17.13 13.76 -3.18
C ASP A 72 -16.25 14.80 -3.88
N ILE A 73 -15.10 14.39 -4.40
CA ILE A 73 -14.22 15.22 -5.24
C ILE A 73 -14.46 14.79 -6.67
N THR A 74 -15.16 15.61 -7.44
CA THR A 74 -15.67 15.30 -8.80
C THR A 74 -14.79 15.87 -9.91
N ASP A 75 -15.21 15.69 -11.16
CA ASP A 75 -14.59 16.22 -12.37
C ASP A 75 -13.15 15.73 -12.61
N LEU A 76 -12.93 14.44 -12.31
CA LEU A 76 -11.68 13.72 -12.48
C LEU A 76 -11.82 12.66 -13.60
N GLN A 77 -10.69 12.15 -14.09
CA GLN A 77 -10.67 11.20 -15.20
C GLN A 77 -9.76 10.01 -14.91
N GLY A 78 -10.34 8.82 -14.66
CA GLY A 78 -9.57 7.60 -14.41
C GLY A 78 -8.66 7.76 -13.20
N VAL A 79 -9.24 8.03 -12.03
CA VAL A 79 -8.48 8.21 -10.79
C VAL A 79 -8.00 6.89 -10.22
N HIS A 80 -6.79 6.88 -9.65
CA HIS A 80 -6.18 5.69 -9.09
C HIS A 80 -5.76 5.86 -7.63
N GLY A 81 -4.86 6.77 -7.30
CA GLY A 81 -4.32 6.94 -5.96
C GLY A 81 -4.54 8.33 -5.35
N VAL A 82 -4.52 8.39 -4.02
CA VAL A 82 -4.55 9.63 -3.24
C VAL A 82 -3.39 9.64 -2.27
N ALA A 83 -2.62 10.74 -2.24
CA ALA A 83 -1.59 10.99 -1.24
C ALA A 83 -1.91 12.27 -0.45
N LEU A 84 -1.55 12.30 0.83
CA LEU A 84 -1.88 13.40 1.72
C LEU A 84 -0.61 14.05 2.28
N ALA A 85 -0.60 15.39 2.33
CA ALA A 85 0.41 16.20 3.01
C ALA A 85 -0.29 17.11 4.04
N PRO A 86 -0.65 16.57 5.21
CA PRO A 86 -1.45 17.28 6.20
C PRO A 86 -0.81 18.60 6.65
N GLU A 87 0.51 18.62 6.80
CA GLU A 87 1.26 19.82 7.20
C GLU A 87 1.23 20.94 6.15
N LEU A 88 0.90 20.61 4.89
CA LEU A 88 0.67 21.58 3.80
C LEU A 88 -0.82 21.88 3.61
N GLY A 89 -1.71 21.17 4.31
CA GLY A 89 -3.16 21.23 4.10
C GLY A 89 -3.58 20.76 2.72
N ARG A 90 -2.81 19.89 2.06
CA ARG A 90 -3.02 19.46 0.67
C ARG A 90 -3.15 17.96 0.53
N GLY A 91 -3.98 17.56 -0.43
CA GLY A 91 -4.03 16.22 -0.96
C GLY A 91 -3.74 16.21 -2.46
N TYR A 92 -3.36 15.05 -2.97
CA TYR A 92 -2.95 14.85 -4.36
C TYR A 92 -3.62 13.60 -4.89
N ILE A 93 -4.13 13.64 -6.12
CA ILE A 93 -4.83 12.52 -6.77
C ILE A 93 -4.16 12.27 -8.12
N THR A 94 -3.83 11.02 -8.42
CA THR A 94 -3.48 10.62 -9.78
C THR A 94 -4.72 10.46 -10.63
N SER A 95 -4.76 11.17 -11.77
CA SER A 95 -5.84 11.15 -12.75
C SER A 95 -5.28 10.61 -14.07
N GLY A 96 -5.35 9.28 -14.21
CA GLY A 96 -4.69 8.52 -15.28
C GLY A 96 -5.33 8.74 -16.66
N GLY A 97 -6.61 9.09 -16.69
CA GLY A 97 -7.35 9.29 -17.94
C GLY A 97 -6.94 10.56 -18.70
N ASP A 98 -6.52 11.60 -17.98
CA ASP A 98 -6.06 12.89 -18.55
C ASP A 98 -4.58 13.17 -18.28
N ASN A 99 -3.87 12.24 -17.64
CA ASN A 99 -2.45 12.31 -17.30
C ASN A 99 -2.10 13.52 -16.42
N MET A 100 -2.87 13.70 -15.36
CA MET A 100 -2.70 14.79 -14.40
C MET A 100 -2.44 14.30 -12.98
N LEU A 101 -1.70 15.10 -12.24
CA LEU A 101 -1.72 15.13 -10.79
C LEU A 101 -2.67 16.26 -10.37
N VAL A 102 -3.74 15.93 -9.69
CA VAL A 102 -4.72 16.88 -9.17
C VAL A 102 -4.36 17.24 -7.74
N ILE A 103 -4.25 18.53 -7.43
CA ILE A 103 -3.96 19.06 -6.11
C ILE A 103 -5.26 19.60 -5.52
N PHE A 104 -5.60 19.19 -4.29
CA PHE A 104 -6.80 19.66 -3.62
C PHE A 104 -6.52 20.13 -2.18
N ASP A 105 -7.38 20.98 -1.66
CA ASP A 105 -7.33 21.44 -0.27
C ASP A 105 -7.95 20.40 0.66
N LEU A 106 -7.22 19.96 1.67
CA LEU A 106 -7.67 18.90 2.58
C LEU A 106 -8.86 19.30 3.43
N LYS A 107 -9.04 20.58 3.74
CA LYS A 107 -10.14 21.04 4.57
C LYS A 107 -11.43 21.21 3.79
N THR A 108 -11.34 21.84 2.62
CA THR A 108 -12.51 22.18 1.80
C THR A 108 -12.82 21.15 0.73
N LEU A 109 -11.90 20.24 0.45
CA LEU A 109 -11.91 19.22 -0.62
C LEU A 109 -12.02 19.82 -2.04
N LYS A 110 -11.77 21.10 -2.19
CA LYS A 110 -11.79 21.77 -3.50
C LYS A 110 -10.49 21.54 -4.26
N VAL A 111 -10.60 21.26 -5.55
CA VAL A 111 -9.45 21.21 -6.45
C VAL A 111 -8.81 22.59 -6.52
N LEU A 112 -7.50 22.64 -6.29
CA LEU A 112 -6.68 23.86 -6.33
C LEU A 112 -5.95 24.01 -7.65
N ASP A 113 -5.42 22.88 -8.19
CA ASP A 113 -4.60 22.90 -9.40
C ASP A 113 -4.56 21.51 -10.06
N LYS A 114 -4.15 21.46 -11.32
CA LYS A 114 -3.88 20.24 -12.09
C LYS A 114 -2.51 20.34 -12.78
N VAL A 115 -1.63 19.42 -12.49
CA VAL A 115 -0.24 19.40 -12.98
C VAL A 115 -0.08 18.28 -13.99
N LYS A 116 0.45 18.58 -15.18
CA LYS A 116 0.75 17.58 -16.21
C LYS A 116 1.88 16.67 -15.73
N VAL A 117 1.69 15.36 -15.82
CA VAL A 117 2.66 14.32 -15.45
C VAL A 117 2.85 13.34 -16.62
N GLY A 118 3.56 12.24 -16.41
CA GLY A 118 3.69 11.17 -17.41
C GLY A 118 2.35 10.51 -17.75
N GLU A 119 2.35 9.59 -18.71
CA GLU A 119 1.11 8.97 -19.20
C GLU A 119 0.65 7.83 -18.27
N ARG A 120 -0.66 7.82 -17.97
CA ARG A 120 -1.33 6.91 -17.06
C ARG A 120 -0.67 6.87 -15.67
N PRO A 121 -0.66 8.02 -14.96
CA PRO A 121 -0.27 8.00 -13.55
C PRO A 121 -1.24 7.09 -12.77
N ASP A 122 -0.67 6.13 -12.06
CA ASP A 122 -1.36 5.09 -11.30
C ASP A 122 -1.15 5.33 -9.80
N ALA A 123 -0.28 4.60 -9.16
CA ALA A 123 0.04 4.82 -7.76
C ALA A 123 0.74 6.17 -7.53
N ILE A 124 0.68 6.63 -6.29
CA ILE A 124 1.19 7.93 -5.86
C ILE A 124 1.83 7.81 -4.47
N LEU A 125 2.88 8.58 -4.24
CA LEU A 125 3.56 8.66 -2.95
C LEU A 125 3.82 10.13 -2.58
N TYR A 126 3.56 10.50 -1.34
CA TYR A 126 4.09 11.71 -0.74
C TYR A 126 5.27 11.38 0.18
N ASP A 127 6.45 11.91 -0.13
CA ASP A 127 7.63 11.88 0.76
C ASP A 127 7.63 13.17 1.60
N GLY A 128 7.17 13.04 2.85
CA GLY A 128 7.08 14.16 3.79
C GLY A 128 8.45 14.75 4.19
N THR A 129 9.54 13.99 4.06
CA THR A 129 10.90 14.47 4.34
C THR A 129 11.41 15.36 3.22
N ALA A 130 11.29 14.92 1.99
CA ALA A 130 11.71 15.68 0.80
C ALA A 130 10.66 16.73 0.38
N LYS A 131 9.45 16.70 0.94
CA LYS A 131 8.29 17.51 0.52
C LYS A 131 7.98 17.36 -0.96
N ARG A 132 7.99 16.13 -1.45
CA ARG A 132 7.78 15.78 -2.87
C ARG A 132 6.69 14.75 -3.04
N VAL A 133 5.92 14.92 -4.10
CA VAL A 133 4.94 13.94 -4.58
C VAL A 133 5.54 13.21 -5.78
N TYR A 134 5.48 11.89 -5.76
CA TYR A 134 5.88 11.01 -6.85
C TYR A 134 4.64 10.39 -7.47
N THR A 135 4.42 10.59 -8.76
CA THR A 135 3.43 9.84 -9.53
C THR A 135 4.14 8.71 -10.26
N PHE A 136 3.60 7.51 -10.19
CA PHE A 136 4.14 6.36 -10.90
C PHE A 136 3.34 6.16 -12.17
N ASN A 137 3.98 6.42 -13.32
CA ASN A 137 3.32 6.56 -14.60
C ASN A 137 3.46 5.26 -15.39
N ALA A 138 2.40 4.44 -15.39
CA ALA A 138 2.44 3.07 -15.90
C ALA A 138 2.75 2.98 -17.41
N LYS A 139 2.32 3.96 -18.23
CA LYS A 139 2.52 3.91 -19.69
C LYS A 139 3.86 4.48 -20.11
N THR A 140 4.32 5.59 -19.51
CA THR A 140 5.65 6.17 -19.79
C THR A 140 6.78 5.49 -19.04
N GLN A 141 6.45 4.59 -18.10
CA GLN A 141 7.43 3.80 -17.31
C GLN A 141 8.43 4.69 -16.56
N ASP A 142 7.90 5.76 -15.97
CA ASP A 142 8.66 6.75 -15.21
C ASP A 142 7.94 7.19 -13.96
N SER A 143 8.61 7.99 -13.14
CA SER A 143 8.00 8.75 -12.05
C SER A 143 8.17 10.23 -12.30
N THR A 144 7.07 10.98 -12.34
CA THR A 144 7.13 12.44 -12.29
C THR A 144 7.18 12.89 -10.84
N VAL A 145 8.15 13.73 -10.53
CA VAL A 145 8.38 14.26 -9.17
C VAL A 145 7.94 15.71 -9.11
N VAL A 146 7.05 16.02 -8.18
CA VAL A 146 6.42 17.34 -8.03
C VAL A 146 6.74 17.89 -6.65
N ASP A 147 7.14 19.15 -6.55
CA ASP A 147 7.24 19.87 -5.28
C ASP A 147 5.86 20.06 -4.68
N ALA A 148 5.64 19.51 -3.50
CA ALA A 148 4.32 19.45 -2.89
C ALA A 148 3.75 20.82 -2.53
N ALA A 149 4.59 21.77 -2.14
CA ALA A 149 4.14 23.09 -1.73
C ALA A 149 3.77 23.99 -2.94
N THR A 150 4.49 23.86 -4.05
CA THR A 150 4.33 24.75 -5.20
C THR A 150 3.57 24.13 -6.37
N GLY A 151 3.43 22.81 -6.40
CA GLY A 151 2.85 22.07 -7.54
C GLY A 151 3.76 22.04 -8.78
N LYS A 152 5.01 22.46 -8.68
CA LYS A 152 5.94 22.45 -9.81
C LYS A 152 6.58 21.10 -10.00
N VAL A 153 6.65 20.64 -11.25
CA VAL A 153 7.46 19.46 -11.62
C VAL A 153 8.93 19.80 -11.39
N VAL A 154 9.63 19.01 -10.60
CA VAL A 154 11.05 19.16 -10.28
C VAL A 154 11.93 18.17 -11.04
N GLY A 155 11.35 17.12 -11.60
CA GLY A 155 12.06 16.16 -12.44
C GLY A 155 11.20 14.97 -12.84
N THR A 156 11.77 14.14 -13.71
CA THR A 156 11.21 12.85 -14.12
C THR A 156 12.30 11.79 -13.98
N VAL A 157 11.96 10.64 -13.40
CA VAL A 157 12.87 9.52 -13.18
C VAL A 157 12.44 8.36 -14.07
N PRO A 158 13.18 8.01 -15.12
CA PRO A 158 12.93 6.78 -15.87
C PRO A 158 13.11 5.55 -14.97
N LEU A 159 12.14 4.64 -14.95
CA LEU A 159 12.13 3.47 -14.05
C LEU A 159 12.47 2.16 -14.75
N GLY A 160 12.46 2.15 -16.10
CA GLY A 160 12.88 1.01 -16.89
C GLY A 160 11.84 -0.11 -17.03
N GLY A 161 10.65 0.06 -16.47
CA GLY A 161 9.53 -0.87 -16.55
C GLY A 161 8.28 -0.25 -15.95
N LYS A 162 7.18 -1.01 -15.90
CA LYS A 162 5.87 -0.56 -15.41
C LYS A 162 5.90 -0.39 -13.88
N PRO A 163 5.86 0.84 -13.35
CA PRO A 163 5.83 1.05 -11.92
C PRO A 163 4.44 0.78 -11.34
N GLU A 164 4.44 0.27 -10.12
CA GLU A 164 3.27 0.10 -9.26
C GLU A 164 3.48 0.86 -7.93
N THR A 165 3.19 0.27 -6.78
CA THR A 165 3.29 0.93 -5.47
C THR A 165 4.73 1.31 -5.14
N GLY A 166 4.89 2.50 -4.54
CA GLY A 166 6.17 2.98 -3.99
C GLY A 166 6.08 3.36 -2.51
N VAL A 167 7.22 3.28 -1.82
CA VAL A 167 7.38 3.67 -0.41
C VAL A 167 8.66 4.47 -0.21
N ALA A 168 8.65 5.44 0.72
CA ALA A 168 9.81 6.25 1.08
C ALA A 168 10.42 5.79 2.41
N ASP A 169 11.76 5.91 2.55
CA ASP A 169 12.44 5.64 3.81
C ASP A 169 12.60 6.88 4.72
N GLY A 170 12.21 8.05 4.23
CA GLY A 170 12.42 9.31 4.92
C GLY A 170 13.89 9.71 5.10
N LYS A 171 14.81 9.04 4.40
CA LYS A 171 16.28 9.23 4.49
C LYS A 171 16.93 9.45 3.12
N GLY A 172 16.14 9.73 2.11
CA GLY A 172 16.64 10.05 0.77
C GLY A 172 16.44 8.94 -0.26
N SER A 173 15.64 7.93 0.04
CA SER A 173 15.31 6.86 -0.91
C SER A 173 13.80 6.65 -1.04
N VAL A 174 13.36 6.42 -2.27
CA VAL A 174 12.03 5.91 -2.61
C VAL A 174 12.21 4.56 -3.30
N TYR A 175 11.49 3.55 -2.85
CA TYR A 175 11.48 2.20 -3.41
C TYR A 175 10.19 1.98 -4.17
N VAL A 176 10.26 1.40 -5.36
CA VAL A 176 9.12 1.24 -6.28
C VAL A 176 9.11 -0.16 -6.86
N ASN A 177 7.99 -0.86 -6.79
CA ASN A 177 7.77 -2.10 -7.53
C ASN A 177 7.75 -1.83 -9.02
N ILE A 178 8.45 -2.68 -9.79
CA ILE A 178 8.41 -2.70 -11.26
C ILE A 178 7.75 -4.01 -11.68
N GLU A 179 6.46 -3.95 -11.98
CA GLU A 179 5.56 -5.09 -12.16
C GLU A 179 6.05 -6.04 -13.25
N ASP A 180 6.37 -5.52 -14.44
CA ASP A 180 6.79 -6.29 -15.62
C ASP A 180 8.26 -6.74 -15.60
N ARG A 181 8.99 -6.45 -14.49
CA ARG A 181 10.41 -6.81 -14.30
C ARG A 181 10.65 -7.69 -13.08
N SER A 182 9.64 -7.95 -12.26
CA SER A 182 9.78 -8.71 -11.01
C SER A 182 10.91 -8.17 -10.12
N GLU A 183 10.99 -6.86 -9.99
CA GLU A 183 12.02 -6.18 -9.19
C GLU A 183 11.46 -4.98 -8.43
N ILE A 184 12.21 -4.53 -7.44
CA ILE A 184 12.07 -3.21 -6.84
C ILE A 184 13.23 -2.34 -7.33
N VAL A 185 12.97 -1.07 -7.65
CA VAL A 185 14.03 -0.09 -7.88
C VAL A 185 14.12 0.91 -6.73
N ARG A 186 15.32 1.39 -6.44
CA ARG A 186 15.56 2.47 -5.47
C ARG A 186 15.88 3.76 -6.21
N ILE A 187 15.08 4.78 -5.98
CA ILE A 187 15.31 6.15 -6.44
C ILE A 187 16.13 6.90 -5.39
N ASP A 188 17.22 7.52 -5.81
CA ASP A 188 17.93 8.55 -5.04
C ASP A 188 17.13 9.86 -5.16
N THR A 189 16.54 10.32 -4.06
CA THR A 189 15.61 11.48 -4.08
C THR A 189 16.34 12.81 -4.29
N ALA A 190 17.64 12.87 -4.04
CA ALA A 190 18.44 14.09 -4.28
C ALA A 190 18.84 14.22 -5.75
N LYS A 191 19.23 13.09 -6.38
CA LYS A 191 19.66 13.06 -7.78
C LYS A 191 18.52 12.88 -8.77
N LEU A 192 17.37 12.35 -8.32
CA LEU A 192 16.23 11.95 -9.15
C LEU A 192 16.64 10.94 -10.23
N THR A 193 17.34 9.88 -9.80
CA THR A 193 17.75 8.78 -10.66
C THR A 193 17.54 7.45 -9.95
N VAL A 194 17.33 6.38 -10.71
CA VAL A 194 17.40 5.02 -10.19
C VAL A 194 18.86 4.74 -9.79
N ALA A 195 19.06 4.33 -8.55
CA ALA A 195 20.38 4.04 -7.99
C ALA A 195 20.65 2.55 -7.87
N GLU A 196 19.60 1.74 -7.64
CA GLU A 196 19.74 0.30 -7.40
C GLU A 196 18.53 -0.45 -7.98
N HIS A 197 18.75 -1.72 -8.32
CA HIS A 197 17.76 -2.69 -8.74
C HIS A 197 17.79 -3.91 -7.82
N TYR A 198 16.64 -4.36 -7.34
CA TYR A 198 16.51 -5.51 -6.45
C TYR A 198 15.63 -6.59 -7.11
N PRO A 199 16.22 -7.51 -7.88
CA PRO A 199 15.47 -8.62 -8.48
C PRO A 199 14.87 -9.53 -7.40
N MET A 200 13.61 -9.92 -7.59
CA MET A 200 12.89 -10.77 -6.65
C MET A 200 12.53 -12.11 -7.32
N ALA A 201 13.43 -13.07 -7.25
CA ALA A 201 13.22 -14.40 -7.86
C ALA A 201 11.95 -15.07 -7.30
N GLY A 202 11.05 -15.48 -8.19
CA GLY A 202 9.77 -16.12 -7.85
C GLY A 202 8.65 -15.15 -7.47
N CYS A 203 8.90 -13.85 -7.46
CA CYS A 203 7.88 -12.81 -7.29
C CYS A 203 7.46 -12.27 -8.66
N ASP A 204 6.39 -12.80 -9.22
CA ASP A 204 5.85 -12.32 -10.48
C ASP A 204 4.86 -11.18 -10.20
N GLU A 205 4.85 -10.18 -11.06
CA GLU A 205 3.92 -9.04 -11.00
C GLU A 205 3.81 -8.43 -9.59
N PRO A 206 4.91 -7.88 -9.00
CA PRO A 206 4.86 -7.21 -7.70
C PRO A 206 4.01 -5.95 -7.80
N SER A 207 2.89 -5.89 -7.05
CA SER A 207 2.00 -4.73 -7.03
C SER A 207 1.96 -4.06 -5.66
N ALA A 208 1.67 -4.79 -4.58
CA ALA A 208 1.69 -4.25 -3.22
C ALA A 208 3.13 -4.01 -2.71
N LEU A 209 3.35 -2.93 -1.97
CA LEU A 209 4.64 -2.67 -1.31
C LEU A 209 4.43 -2.01 0.05
N ALA A 210 5.02 -2.57 1.09
CA ALA A 210 5.10 -1.99 2.42
C ALA A 210 6.55 -1.99 2.92
N PHE A 211 6.85 -1.20 3.96
CA PHE A 211 8.22 -1.03 4.42
C PHE A 211 8.32 -0.94 5.94
N ASP A 212 9.07 -1.83 6.55
CA ASP A 212 9.62 -1.61 7.88
C ASP A 212 10.90 -0.79 7.80
N VAL A 213 10.77 0.49 8.05
CA VAL A 213 11.90 1.45 8.00
C VAL A 213 12.90 1.19 9.12
N ALA A 214 12.44 0.67 10.27
CA ALA A 214 13.29 0.42 11.44
C ALA A 214 14.24 -0.75 11.22
N HIS A 215 13.73 -1.89 10.74
CA HIS A 215 14.53 -3.08 10.45
C HIS A 215 15.00 -3.17 9.01
N ARG A 216 14.64 -2.20 8.18
CA ARG A 216 15.05 -2.15 6.76
C ARG A 216 14.59 -3.40 6.01
N ARG A 217 13.26 -3.63 5.98
CA ARG A 217 12.64 -4.73 5.24
C ARG A 217 11.49 -4.23 4.37
N LEU A 218 11.62 -4.44 3.08
CA LEU A 218 10.56 -4.20 2.09
C LEU A 218 9.72 -5.47 1.94
N PHE A 219 8.41 -5.30 1.88
CA PHE A 219 7.43 -6.37 1.76
C PHE A 219 6.66 -6.18 0.46
N ALA A 220 7.02 -6.93 -0.58
CA ALA A 220 6.39 -6.88 -1.89
C ALA A 220 5.37 -8.02 -2.05
N GLY A 221 4.10 -7.70 -2.25
CA GLY A 221 3.06 -8.66 -2.58
C GLY A 221 3.07 -8.94 -4.08
N CYS A 222 3.10 -10.23 -4.46
CA CYS A 222 3.34 -10.69 -5.82
C CYS A 222 2.15 -11.50 -6.38
N GLY A 223 1.91 -11.40 -7.68
CA GLY A 223 0.91 -12.18 -8.40
C GLY A 223 1.11 -13.70 -8.28
N SER A 224 2.35 -14.16 -8.07
CA SER A 224 2.73 -15.54 -7.76
C SER A 224 2.27 -16.05 -6.39
N LYS A 225 1.39 -15.31 -5.68
CA LYS A 225 0.81 -15.65 -4.36
C LYS A 225 1.83 -15.73 -3.22
N ILE A 226 2.86 -14.93 -3.29
CA ILE A 226 3.85 -14.77 -2.23
C ILE A 226 4.00 -13.30 -1.86
N MET A 227 4.42 -13.06 -0.62
CA MET A 227 5.05 -11.82 -0.21
C MET A 227 6.57 -12.04 -0.22
N ALA A 228 7.29 -11.30 -1.04
CA ALA A 228 8.74 -11.27 -1.03
C ALA A 228 9.24 -10.28 0.03
N VAL A 229 10.23 -10.69 0.82
CA VAL A 229 10.90 -9.84 1.81
C VAL A 229 12.27 -9.48 1.29
N VAL A 230 12.53 -8.19 1.10
CA VAL A 230 13.81 -7.70 0.55
C VAL A 230 14.55 -6.86 1.60
N ASP A 231 15.85 -7.12 1.72
CA ASP A 231 16.79 -6.28 2.45
C ASP A 231 17.36 -5.24 1.49
N PRO A 232 16.95 -3.97 1.54
CA PRO A 232 17.41 -2.96 0.61
C PRO A 232 18.86 -2.53 0.85
N ASP A 233 19.41 -2.78 2.03
CA ASP A 233 20.80 -2.42 2.35
C ASP A 233 21.79 -3.50 1.85
N ALA A 234 21.37 -4.77 1.89
CA ALA A 234 22.11 -5.89 1.31
C ALA A 234 21.78 -6.11 -0.17
N GLY A 235 20.74 -5.47 -0.71
CA GLY A 235 20.32 -5.59 -2.11
C GLY A 235 19.82 -6.97 -2.49
N LYS A 236 19.12 -7.70 -1.59
CA LYS A 236 18.76 -9.10 -1.83
C LYS A 236 17.44 -9.53 -1.21
N LEU A 237 16.85 -10.53 -1.84
CA LEU A 237 15.72 -11.28 -1.30
C LEU A 237 16.16 -12.03 -0.01
N VAL A 238 15.43 -11.82 1.09
CA VAL A 238 15.65 -12.48 2.37
C VAL A 238 14.90 -13.80 2.46
N THR A 239 13.58 -13.75 2.17
CA THR A 239 12.68 -14.89 2.22
C THR A 239 11.38 -14.57 1.50
N THR A 240 10.51 -15.57 1.38
CA THR A 240 9.14 -15.41 0.89
C THR A 240 8.16 -15.99 1.89
N VAL A 241 6.91 -15.48 1.88
CA VAL A 241 5.80 -15.95 2.71
C VAL A 241 4.58 -16.14 1.81
N ASP A 242 3.89 -17.27 1.93
CA ASP A 242 2.68 -17.52 1.14
C ASP A 242 1.56 -16.55 1.52
N ILE A 243 0.85 -16.02 0.53
CA ILE A 243 -0.31 -15.15 0.68
C ILE A 243 -1.43 -15.57 -0.26
N GLY A 244 -2.61 -14.93 -0.15
CA GLY A 244 -3.70 -15.13 -1.12
C GLY A 244 -3.37 -14.61 -2.52
N GLY A 245 -4.16 -15.04 -3.51
CA GLY A 245 -3.99 -14.62 -4.91
C GLY A 245 -4.60 -13.27 -5.23
N GLY A 246 -3.99 -12.57 -6.22
CA GLY A 246 -4.45 -11.27 -6.69
C GLY A 246 -4.27 -10.16 -5.66
N VAL A 247 -3.11 -10.14 -5.00
CA VAL A 247 -2.70 -9.05 -4.09
C VAL A 247 -2.50 -7.75 -4.86
N ASP A 248 -2.92 -6.63 -4.28
CA ASP A 248 -2.81 -5.31 -4.93
C ASP A 248 -2.44 -4.19 -3.95
N ALA A 249 -2.67 -4.40 -2.66
CA ALA A 249 -2.23 -3.48 -1.63
C ALA A 249 -1.72 -4.21 -0.38
N GLY A 250 -0.78 -3.56 0.30
CA GLY A 250 -0.22 -4.03 1.56
C GLY A 250 0.14 -2.88 2.48
N ALA A 251 0.20 -3.17 3.78
CA ALA A 251 0.60 -2.21 4.79
C ALA A 251 1.39 -2.92 5.90
N PHE A 252 2.27 -2.17 6.56
CA PHE A 252 3.00 -2.61 7.75
C PHE A 252 2.66 -1.72 8.94
N ASN A 253 2.37 -2.32 10.08
CA ASN A 253 2.22 -1.58 11.34
C ASN A 253 3.43 -1.81 12.24
N PRO A 254 4.30 -0.81 12.42
CA PRO A 254 5.51 -0.95 13.24
C PRO A 254 5.22 -1.12 14.74
N LYS A 255 4.02 -0.75 15.22
CA LYS A 255 3.64 -0.94 16.64
C LYS A 255 3.34 -2.38 16.99
N THR A 256 2.80 -3.14 16.04
CA THR A 256 2.39 -4.53 16.22
C THR A 256 3.23 -5.51 15.43
N GLN A 257 4.19 -5.02 14.64
CA GLN A 257 5.04 -5.81 13.74
C GLN A 257 4.20 -6.67 12.77
N GLN A 258 3.03 -6.16 12.35
CA GLN A 258 2.12 -6.88 11.47
C GLN A 258 2.13 -6.31 10.06
N ILE A 259 2.18 -7.22 9.11
CA ILE A 259 2.05 -6.96 7.67
C ILE A 259 0.67 -7.44 7.24
N PHE A 260 -0.03 -6.63 6.46
CA PHE A 260 -1.35 -6.93 5.90
C PHE A 260 -1.24 -6.94 4.39
N MET A 261 -1.68 -8.05 3.75
CA MET A 261 -1.72 -8.20 2.29
C MET A 261 -3.15 -8.49 1.84
N SER A 262 -3.76 -7.53 1.11
CA SER A 262 -5.13 -7.64 0.63
C SER A 262 -5.15 -8.35 -0.72
N CYS A 263 -5.83 -9.50 -0.77
CA CYS A 263 -5.79 -10.42 -1.89
C CYS A 263 -7.17 -10.58 -2.53
N GLY A 264 -7.27 -10.29 -3.83
CA GLY A 264 -8.51 -10.23 -4.60
C GLY A 264 -9.30 -11.54 -4.69
N GLU A 265 -8.70 -12.67 -4.34
CA GLU A 265 -9.46 -13.93 -4.21
C GLU A 265 -10.42 -13.95 -3.00
N GLY A 266 -10.39 -12.93 -2.14
CA GLY A 266 -11.28 -12.77 -1.00
C GLY A 266 -10.62 -13.11 0.33
N VAL A 267 -9.34 -12.79 0.48
CA VAL A 267 -8.53 -13.04 1.68
C VAL A 267 -7.69 -11.82 2.03
N LEU A 268 -7.64 -11.48 3.30
CA LEU A 268 -6.61 -10.61 3.87
C LEU A 268 -5.62 -11.50 4.62
N THR A 269 -4.38 -11.60 4.13
CA THR A 269 -3.31 -12.33 4.83
C THR A 269 -2.65 -11.40 5.84
N VAL A 270 -2.69 -11.79 7.12
CA VAL A 270 -2.03 -11.10 8.23
C VAL A 270 -0.78 -11.87 8.61
N ILE A 271 0.37 -11.23 8.56
CA ILE A 271 1.68 -11.82 8.81
C ILE A 271 2.34 -11.04 9.96
N HIS A 272 3.05 -11.72 10.82
CA HIS A 272 3.85 -11.11 11.88
C HIS A 272 5.33 -11.18 11.53
N GLU A 273 6.04 -10.08 11.69
CA GLU A 273 7.50 -10.04 11.65
C GLU A 273 8.05 -10.46 13.01
N ASP A 274 8.39 -11.75 13.17
CA ASP A 274 8.97 -12.29 14.41
C ASP A 274 10.39 -11.76 14.65
N SER A 275 11.07 -11.49 13.57
CA SER A 275 12.36 -10.80 13.50
C SER A 275 12.60 -10.34 12.05
N PRO A 276 13.59 -9.49 11.76
CA PRO A 276 13.89 -9.05 10.40
C PRO A 276 14.14 -10.15 9.36
N ASN A 277 14.33 -11.38 9.82
CA ASN A 277 14.59 -12.54 8.94
C ASN A 277 13.62 -13.71 9.17
N LYS A 278 12.58 -13.52 10.00
CA LYS A 278 11.61 -14.58 10.31
C LYS A 278 10.20 -14.01 10.38
N TYR A 279 9.28 -14.67 9.69
CA TYR A 279 7.90 -14.25 9.52
C TYR A 279 6.96 -15.43 9.78
N SER A 280 5.82 -15.15 10.40
CA SER A 280 4.78 -16.15 10.64
C SER A 280 3.41 -15.63 10.18
N ILE A 281 2.63 -16.49 9.52
CA ILE A 281 1.25 -16.18 9.17
C ILE A 281 0.42 -16.22 10.46
N VAL A 282 -0.14 -15.08 10.83
CA VAL A 282 -1.06 -14.96 11.97
C VAL A 282 -2.42 -15.53 11.58
N GLN A 283 -2.92 -15.10 10.41
CA GLN A 283 -4.24 -15.49 9.96
C GLN A 283 -4.45 -15.16 8.47
N SER A 284 -5.21 -16.01 7.81
CA SER A 284 -5.86 -15.72 6.53
C SER A 284 -7.32 -15.38 6.81
N VAL A 285 -7.64 -14.08 6.85
CA VAL A 285 -8.97 -13.58 7.19
C VAL A 285 -9.86 -13.63 5.95
N PRO A 286 -10.99 -14.37 5.95
CA PRO A 286 -11.91 -14.33 4.84
C PRO A 286 -12.49 -12.92 4.65
N THR A 287 -12.41 -12.42 3.43
CA THR A 287 -13.03 -11.16 2.98
C THR A 287 -14.00 -11.42 1.83
N VAL A 288 -14.17 -10.49 0.93
CA VAL A 288 -15.04 -10.65 -0.23
C VAL A 288 -14.20 -10.67 -1.51
N LYS A 289 -14.53 -11.54 -2.45
CA LYS A 289 -13.84 -11.62 -3.74
C LYS A 289 -13.81 -10.27 -4.45
N GLY A 290 -12.64 -9.89 -4.94
CA GLY A 290 -12.38 -8.59 -5.56
C GLY A 290 -11.88 -7.53 -4.59
N ALA A 291 -11.88 -7.77 -3.27
CA ALA A 291 -11.31 -6.88 -2.26
C ALA A 291 -9.77 -7.00 -2.27
N ARG A 292 -9.13 -6.30 -3.21
CA ARG A 292 -7.68 -6.38 -3.46
C ARG A 292 -6.91 -5.17 -2.95
N THR A 293 -7.53 -3.99 -2.95
CA THR A 293 -6.93 -2.75 -2.43
C THR A 293 -7.37 -2.48 -1.01
N MET A 294 -6.50 -1.86 -0.22
CA MET A 294 -6.75 -1.59 1.19
C MET A 294 -6.02 -0.35 1.69
N THR A 295 -6.43 0.14 2.84
CA THR A 295 -5.65 1.04 3.69
C THR A 295 -5.76 0.61 5.15
N LEU A 296 -4.80 1.03 5.98
CA LEU A 296 -4.69 0.66 7.39
C LEU A 296 -4.85 1.89 8.29
N ASP A 297 -5.67 1.76 9.34
CA ASP A 297 -5.54 2.61 10.52
C ASP A 297 -4.52 1.97 11.48
N PRO A 298 -3.30 2.52 11.59
CA PRO A 298 -2.25 1.92 12.41
C PRO A 298 -2.48 2.10 13.92
N ALA A 299 -3.42 2.94 14.33
CA ALA A 299 -3.74 3.13 15.74
C ALA A 299 -4.59 1.98 16.29
N SER A 300 -5.55 1.51 15.51
CA SER A 300 -6.49 0.45 15.88
C SER A 300 -6.20 -0.90 15.21
N ASN A 301 -5.29 -0.99 14.26
CA ASN A 301 -5.11 -2.12 13.33
C ASN A 301 -6.37 -2.43 12.51
N THR A 302 -7.21 -1.44 12.27
CA THR A 302 -8.37 -1.60 11.39
C THR A 302 -7.93 -1.51 9.93
N VAL A 303 -8.28 -2.52 9.14
CA VAL A 303 -8.07 -2.53 7.70
C VAL A 303 -9.38 -2.18 7.01
N TYR A 304 -9.33 -1.21 6.12
CA TYR A 304 -10.40 -0.83 5.23
C TYR A 304 -10.08 -1.32 3.82
N SER A 305 -11.03 -2.00 3.19
CA SER A 305 -10.95 -2.47 1.81
C SER A 305 -12.26 -2.22 1.09
N VAL A 306 -12.26 -2.32 -0.20
CA VAL A 306 -13.48 -2.13 -1.01
C VAL A 306 -13.62 -3.20 -2.07
N THR A 307 -14.86 -3.48 -2.45
CA THR A 307 -15.19 -4.39 -3.54
C THR A 307 -16.55 -4.06 -4.14
N ALA A 308 -16.89 -4.75 -5.22
CA ALA A 308 -18.24 -4.75 -5.80
C ALA A 308 -18.53 -6.12 -6.42
N GLN A 309 -19.78 -6.35 -6.77
CA GLN A 309 -20.14 -7.53 -7.55
C GLN A 309 -19.81 -7.32 -9.03
N PHE A 310 -19.37 -8.37 -9.68
CA PHE A 310 -19.05 -8.36 -11.11
C PHE A 310 -20.13 -9.11 -11.88
N ASP A 311 -20.36 -8.65 -13.10
CA ASP A 311 -21.19 -9.40 -14.06
C ASP A 311 -20.64 -10.83 -14.17
N PRO A 312 -21.48 -11.87 -13.99
CA PRO A 312 -21.04 -13.26 -14.09
C PRO A 312 -20.62 -13.63 -15.52
N THR A 313 -21.05 -12.86 -16.52
CA THR A 313 -20.68 -13.08 -17.91
C THR A 313 -19.19 -12.78 -18.11
N PRO A 314 -18.40 -13.75 -18.65
CA PRO A 314 -17.02 -13.47 -18.96
C PRO A 314 -16.88 -12.29 -19.93
N PRO A 315 -15.96 -11.33 -19.67
CA PRO A 315 -15.76 -10.22 -20.59
C PRO A 315 -15.13 -10.72 -21.89
N PRO A 316 -15.32 -9.98 -23.00
CA PRO A 316 -14.52 -10.18 -24.21
C PRO A 316 -13.03 -10.13 -23.92
N ALA A 317 -12.22 -10.81 -24.73
CA ALA A 317 -10.77 -10.81 -24.58
C ALA A 317 -10.21 -9.37 -24.52
N GLY A 318 -9.35 -9.10 -23.54
CA GLY A 318 -8.74 -7.78 -23.30
C GLY A 318 -9.63 -6.75 -22.59
N GLN A 319 -10.84 -7.10 -22.21
CA GLN A 319 -11.72 -6.23 -21.44
C GLN A 319 -11.77 -6.64 -19.96
N ARG A 320 -11.92 -5.65 -19.07
CA ARG A 320 -12.14 -5.90 -17.63
C ARG A 320 -13.58 -6.38 -17.40
N ARG A 321 -13.79 -7.18 -16.36
CA ARG A 321 -15.14 -7.55 -15.90
C ARG A 321 -15.94 -6.29 -15.57
N LYS A 322 -17.20 -6.26 -16.01
CA LYS A 322 -18.15 -5.19 -15.71
C LYS A 322 -18.54 -5.27 -14.23
N VAL A 323 -18.45 -4.14 -13.54
CA VAL A 323 -18.98 -3.98 -12.18
C VAL A 323 -20.47 -3.79 -12.28
N LEU A 324 -21.23 -4.49 -11.43
CA LEU A 324 -22.68 -4.31 -11.34
C LEU A 324 -23.00 -3.01 -10.63
N PRO A 325 -23.94 -2.20 -11.14
CA PRO A 325 -24.35 -0.95 -10.52
C PRO A 325 -24.80 -1.16 -9.07
N ASP A 326 -24.58 -0.17 -8.23
CA ASP A 326 -25.02 -0.14 -6.84
C ASP A 326 -24.57 -1.30 -5.94
N THR A 327 -23.54 -2.05 -6.34
CA THR A 327 -23.01 -3.16 -5.54
C THR A 327 -21.71 -2.83 -4.81
N PHE A 328 -21.18 -1.63 -4.99
CA PHE A 328 -19.94 -1.21 -4.36
C PHE A 328 -20.09 -1.10 -2.84
N GLU A 329 -19.15 -1.69 -2.11
CA GLU A 329 -19.18 -1.75 -0.66
C GLU A 329 -17.80 -1.51 -0.03
N LEU A 330 -17.81 -0.92 1.14
CA LEU A 330 -16.69 -0.79 2.05
C LEU A 330 -16.69 -1.97 3.02
N LEU A 331 -15.54 -2.61 3.16
CA LEU A 331 -15.26 -3.71 4.08
C LEU A 331 -14.39 -3.20 5.21
N VAL A 332 -14.71 -3.58 6.45
CA VAL A 332 -13.94 -3.21 7.63
C VAL A 332 -13.49 -4.46 8.36
N VAL A 333 -12.18 -4.71 8.39
CA VAL A 333 -11.59 -5.82 9.14
C VAL A 333 -10.95 -5.27 10.40
N LYS A 334 -11.30 -5.85 11.56
CA LYS A 334 -10.85 -5.39 12.88
C LYS A 334 -10.23 -6.52 13.68
N PRO A 335 -9.27 -6.22 14.59
CA PRO A 335 -8.84 -7.18 15.61
C PRO A 335 -9.98 -7.42 16.61
N GLU A 336 -10.04 -8.67 17.11
CA GLU A 336 -11.01 -9.08 18.14
C GLU A 336 -10.49 -8.84 19.56
#